data_742d7f0c6ae0f0e7543101d995158190
#
_entry.id   742d7f0c6ae0f0e7543101d995158190
#
_cell.length_a   1.000
_cell.length_b   1.000
_cell.length_c   1.000
_cell.angle_alpha   90.00
_cell.angle_beta   90.00
_cell.angle_gamma   90.00
#
_symmetry.space_group_name_H-M   'P 1'
#
loop_
_entity.id
_entity.type
_entity.pdbx_description
1 polymer ?
#
loop_
_entity_poly.entity_id
_entity_poly.type
_entity_poly.pdbx_seq_one_letter_code
_entity_poly.pdbx_strand_id
1 'polypeptide(L)'
;MNLKNIYFSWLIYWGKMKGLLNGIAEAIILLASLASFFVLIYQFGFVQTPDSVHILERSRPFILLAFFTGITLRYVVRFQEIIQEKMLYLDISIYFLLFAVLSSKIFFKDAIAHSLPYLSFLTKPLFVYVLLLLLSTIHLSRQTFTLMQTRIKPSLLFLLSFVFVILVGAGLLSLPNATTHRIPFIDALFISTTSVCVTGLTTVDVATSFTHIGHIIIMILIQIGGIGVMTFTSFFALSFMGKSSFTSKMMLKDMLNEDRTGGLFRVILNILFVTLFIEGIGAYFIYMDVRGSLPGGMRQELFYAMFHAVSAFCNAGISTLSGNMYDPLVADKYNLHFWIAMLIIFGGLGFPIVFNYLKLLHHLLMNGIKILIGKQKHYIHTPRIINVHTYIVVISTLILLITGTAFYLFFEYDNTLGDLPLRGKLANAFLGAVTPRTAGFNIADMATLAPPTLMLTLILMVIGAAPMSTGGGLKGTTVFVALVTTLNAAREKDKVEVRKREIAPFAIRRAFAIIMMYFMWVAIATWVLSYTEKGAPLFSLLFEVVSALSTVGLSIDYTPHLTPIGKIIIISTMLVGRIGVLAFLVSFCKEYTKKDYTYPQENILM
;
A
#
# COMPACT_ATOMS: atom_id res chain seq x y z
N MET A 1 55.99 21.93 28.46
CA MET A 1 54.77 21.69 27.64
C MET A 1 53.81 20.90 28.52
N ASN A 2 52.63 21.49 28.85
CA ASN A 2 51.74 20.97 29.91
C ASN A 2 51.02 19.69 29.39
N LEU A 3 51.12 18.57 30.07
CA LEU A 3 50.45 17.30 29.72
C LEU A 3 48.95 17.47 29.42
N LYS A 4 48.30 18.43 30.06
CA LYS A 4 46.91 18.81 29.79
C LYS A 4 46.70 19.34 28.35
N ASN A 5 47.63 20.13 27.83
CA ASN A 5 47.55 20.71 26.49
C ASN A 5 47.75 19.64 25.40
N ILE A 6 48.61 18.64 25.65
CA ILE A 6 48.84 17.51 24.76
C ILE A 6 47.58 16.62 24.73
N TYR A 7 46.97 16.36 25.89
CA TYR A 7 45.73 15.60 26.00
C TYR A 7 44.54 16.30 25.29
N PHE A 8 44.39 17.61 25.46
CA PHE A 8 43.35 18.38 24.78
C PHE A 8 43.58 18.45 23.25
N SER A 9 44.80 18.62 22.81
CA SER A 9 45.13 18.60 21.37
C SER A 9 44.87 17.24 20.75
N TRP A 10 45.20 16.16 21.47
CA TRP A 10 44.92 14.79 21.06
C TRP A 10 43.41 14.49 20.98
N LEU A 11 42.60 14.95 21.95
CA LEU A 11 41.14 14.84 21.96
C LEU A 11 40.50 15.57 20.76
N ILE A 12 40.95 16.76 20.44
CA ILE A 12 40.47 17.55 19.29
C ILE A 12 40.84 16.86 17.98
N TYR A 13 42.09 16.39 17.87
CA TYR A 13 42.57 15.66 16.69
C TYR A 13 41.78 14.34 16.51
N TRP A 14 41.60 13.57 17.60
CA TRP A 14 40.81 12.34 17.61
C TRP A 14 39.35 12.58 17.23
N GLY A 15 38.74 13.66 17.71
CA GLY A 15 37.38 14.06 17.33
C GLY A 15 37.23 14.35 15.83
N LYS A 16 38.20 15.09 15.25
CA LYS A 16 38.24 15.35 13.80
C LYS A 16 38.47 14.07 13.00
N MET A 17 39.36 13.17 13.46
CA MET A 17 39.65 11.90 12.83
C MET A 17 38.45 10.95 12.89
N LYS A 18 37.74 10.90 14.01
CA LYS A 18 36.46 10.19 14.13
C LYS A 18 35.40 10.65 13.12
N GLY A 19 35.27 11.97 12.96
CA GLY A 19 34.37 12.56 11.98
C GLY A 19 34.70 12.15 10.54
N LEU A 20 35.98 12.23 10.18
CA LEU A 20 36.46 11.85 8.86
C LEU A 20 36.26 10.32 8.60
N LEU A 21 36.67 9.46 9.54
CA LEU A 21 36.51 8.01 9.43
C LEU A 21 35.04 7.60 9.34
N ASN A 22 34.16 8.27 10.08
CA ASN A 22 32.72 8.04 9.96
C ASN A 22 32.19 8.45 8.59
N GLY A 23 32.63 9.61 8.05
CA GLY A 23 32.27 10.03 6.70
C GLY A 23 32.73 9.04 5.62
N ILE A 24 33.93 8.50 5.76
CA ILE A 24 34.45 7.43 4.86
C ILE A 24 33.61 6.16 4.99
N ALA A 25 33.28 5.71 6.21
CA ALA A 25 32.45 4.54 6.42
C ALA A 25 31.07 4.69 5.76
N GLU A 26 30.40 5.82 5.97
CA GLU A 26 29.11 6.11 5.36
C GLU A 26 29.19 6.20 3.81
N ALA A 27 30.27 6.75 3.26
CA ALA A 27 30.49 6.81 1.82
C ALA A 27 30.70 5.40 1.22
N ILE A 28 31.50 4.53 1.88
CA ILE A 28 31.71 3.14 1.45
C ILE A 28 30.37 2.38 1.46
N ILE A 29 29.60 2.50 2.53
CA ILE A 29 28.28 1.83 2.65
C ILE A 29 27.32 2.35 1.59
N LEU A 30 27.30 3.65 1.30
CA LEU A 30 26.46 4.23 0.25
C LEU A 30 26.84 3.68 -1.13
N LEU A 31 28.12 3.70 -1.47
CA LEU A 31 28.62 3.19 -2.75
C LEU A 31 28.35 1.69 -2.89
N ALA A 32 28.56 0.90 -1.84
CA ALA A 32 28.23 -0.52 -1.82
C ALA A 32 26.73 -0.76 -2.02
N SER A 33 25.87 0.06 -1.41
CA SER A 33 24.42 -0.02 -1.56
C SER A 33 23.99 0.30 -2.99
N LEU A 34 24.51 1.35 -3.60
CA LEU A 34 24.22 1.71 -4.98
C LEU A 34 24.72 0.64 -5.97
N ALA A 35 25.96 0.14 -5.77
CA ALA A 35 26.53 -0.93 -6.58
C ALA A 35 25.70 -2.23 -6.46
N SER A 36 25.22 -2.54 -5.27
CA SER A 36 24.34 -3.69 -5.04
C SER A 36 23.02 -3.56 -5.82
N PHE A 37 22.36 -2.41 -5.77
CA PHE A 37 21.14 -2.17 -6.56
C PHE A 37 21.42 -2.27 -8.06
N PHE A 38 22.51 -1.70 -8.53
CA PHE A 38 22.89 -1.80 -9.94
C PHE A 38 23.12 -3.25 -10.37
N VAL A 39 23.84 -4.05 -9.59
CA VAL A 39 24.06 -5.48 -9.84
C VAL A 39 22.75 -6.25 -9.85
N LEU A 40 21.84 -5.98 -8.93
CA LEU A 40 20.54 -6.64 -8.86
C LEU A 40 19.67 -6.27 -10.07
N ILE A 41 19.59 -4.98 -10.43
CA ILE A 41 18.84 -4.52 -11.61
C ILE A 41 19.41 -5.15 -12.89
N TYR A 42 20.73 -5.19 -13.03
CA TYR A 42 21.36 -5.78 -14.20
C TYR A 42 21.14 -7.30 -14.27
N GLN A 43 21.27 -8.02 -13.13
CA GLN A 43 21.08 -9.46 -13.07
C GLN A 43 19.67 -9.91 -13.43
N PHE A 44 18.66 -9.21 -12.93
CA PHE A 44 17.27 -9.60 -13.13
C PHE A 44 16.59 -8.90 -14.31
N GLY A 45 17.10 -7.73 -14.71
CA GLY A 45 16.46 -6.88 -15.70
C GLY A 45 16.94 -7.11 -17.14
N PHE A 46 18.12 -7.68 -17.34
CA PHE A 46 18.71 -7.84 -18.67
C PHE A 46 18.99 -9.31 -18.98
N VAL A 47 18.97 -9.64 -20.27
CA VAL A 47 19.37 -10.97 -20.75
C VAL A 47 20.86 -11.15 -20.48
N GLN A 48 21.21 -12.22 -19.79
CA GLN A 48 22.57 -12.48 -19.36
C GLN A 48 23.37 -13.17 -20.47
N THR A 49 24.52 -12.58 -20.81
CA THR A 49 25.55 -13.24 -21.63
C THR A 49 26.55 -13.98 -20.73
N PRO A 50 27.29 -15.00 -21.21
CA PRO A 50 28.30 -15.69 -20.40
C PRO A 50 29.31 -14.74 -19.75
N ASP A 51 29.75 -13.71 -20.47
CA ASP A 51 30.70 -12.71 -19.96
C ASP A 51 30.09 -11.85 -18.84
N SER A 52 28.81 -11.45 -19.00
CA SER A 52 28.11 -10.67 -17.97
C SER A 52 27.92 -11.48 -16.68
N VAL A 53 27.63 -12.76 -16.78
CA VAL A 53 27.52 -13.66 -15.61
C VAL A 53 28.86 -13.72 -14.86
N HIS A 54 29.98 -13.86 -15.56
CA HIS A 54 31.31 -13.87 -14.94
C HIS A 54 31.64 -12.55 -14.24
N ILE A 55 31.32 -11.41 -14.84
CA ILE A 55 31.52 -10.08 -14.23
C ILE A 55 30.67 -9.94 -12.97
N LEU A 56 29.40 -10.34 -13.03
CA LEU A 56 28.48 -10.29 -11.88
C LEU A 56 28.92 -11.22 -10.75
N GLU A 57 29.39 -12.42 -11.07
CA GLU A 57 29.91 -13.36 -10.06
C GLU A 57 31.14 -12.83 -9.35
N ARG A 58 32.04 -12.17 -10.07
CA ARG A 58 33.22 -11.53 -9.49
C ARG A 58 32.89 -10.28 -8.67
N SER A 59 31.89 -9.49 -9.07
CA SER A 59 31.53 -8.25 -8.36
C SER A 59 30.88 -8.48 -6.99
N ARG A 60 30.11 -9.57 -6.81
CA ARG A 60 29.39 -9.89 -5.56
C ARG A 60 30.28 -9.91 -4.30
N PRO A 61 31.41 -10.66 -4.26
CA PRO A 61 32.27 -10.69 -3.07
C PRO A 61 32.90 -9.33 -2.78
N PHE A 62 33.20 -8.51 -3.79
CA PHE A 62 33.73 -7.16 -3.57
C PHE A 62 32.69 -6.23 -2.92
N ILE A 63 31.43 -6.30 -3.34
CA ILE A 63 30.35 -5.53 -2.74
C ILE A 63 30.10 -5.98 -1.28
N LEU A 64 30.08 -7.29 -1.02
CA LEU A 64 29.98 -7.82 0.34
C LEU A 64 31.15 -7.38 1.22
N LEU A 65 32.38 -7.37 0.68
CA LEU A 65 33.57 -6.91 1.36
C LEU A 65 33.49 -5.40 1.67
N ALA A 66 32.99 -4.59 0.71
CA ALA A 66 32.77 -3.17 0.92
C ALA A 66 31.73 -2.91 2.03
N PHE A 67 30.63 -3.64 2.07
CA PHE A 67 29.70 -3.58 3.21
C PHE A 67 30.36 -3.98 4.52
N PHE A 68 31.12 -5.08 4.53
CA PHE A 68 31.80 -5.55 5.73
C PHE A 68 32.79 -4.52 6.26
N THR A 69 33.65 -3.98 5.40
CA THR A 69 34.64 -2.96 5.80
C THR A 69 33.99 -1.66 6.25
N GLY A 70 32.94 -1.18 5.54
CA GLY A 70 32.21 0.01 5.91
C GLY A 70 31.49 -0.11 7.25
N ILE A 71 30.80 -1.24 7.48
CA ILE A 71 30.10 -1.53 8.74
C ILE A 71 31.11 -1.69 9.88
N THR A 72 32.20 -2.44 9.68
CA THR A 72 33.27 -2.60 10.69
C THR A 72 33.86 -1.26 11.09
N LEU A 73 34.19 -0.41 10.11
CA LEU A 73 34.73 0.91 10.38
C LEU A 73 33.75 1.79 11.18
N ARG A 74 32.47 1.74 10.84
CA ARG A 74 31.40 2.41 11.58
C ARG A 74 31.30 1.90 13.03
N TYR A 75 31.36 0.58 13.25
CA TYR A 75 31.35 0.00 14.61
C TYR A 75 32.57 0.44 15.44
N VAL A 76 33.76 0.43 14.85
CA VAL A 76 34.98 0.86 15.54
C VAL A 76 34.90 2.35 15.94
N VAL A 77 34.37 3.19 15.05
CA VAL A 77 34.31 4.66 15.28
C VAL A 77 33.19 5.05 16.24
N ARG A 78 32.03 4.38 16.17
CA ARG A 78 30.82 4.74 16.94
C ARG A 78 30.39 3.69 17.97
N PHE A 79 31.31 2.88 18.47
CA PHE A 79 31.02 1.78 19.36
C PHE A 79 30.12 2.14 20.56
N GLN A 80 30.42 3.26 21.24
CA GLN A 80 29.66 3.69 22.41
C GLN A 80 28.23 4.18 22.09
N GLU A 81 28.03 4.78 20.91
CA GLU A 81 26.73 5.26 20.45
C GLU A 81 25.83 4.08 20.02
N ILE A 82 26.42 3.11 19.32
CA ILE A 82 25.71 1.95 18.76
C ILE A 82 25.20 1.02 19.87
N ILE A 83 25.94 0.84 20.98
CA ILE A 83 25.48 0.05 22.13
C ILE A 83 24.17 0.59 22.74
N GLN A 84 23.92 1.87 22.63
CA GLN A 84 22.71 2.53 23.15
C GLN A 84 21.54 2.48 22.16
N GLU A 85 21.76 2.05 20.92
CA GLU A 85 20.69 1.94 19.92
C GLU A 85 19.77 0.75 20.19
N LYS A 86 18.45 0.96 20.08
CA LYS A 86 17.42 -0.07 20.30
C LYS A 86 17.48 -1.23 19.27
N MET A 87 18.16 -1.04 18.16
CA MET A 87 18.29 -2.01 17.06
C MET A 87 19.59 -2.81 17.08
N LEU A 88 20.37 -2.71 18.16
CA LEU A 88 21.70 -3.34 18.29
C LEU A 88 21.70 -4.84 17.92
N TYR A 89 20.73 -5.61 18.42
CA TYR A 89 20.67 -7.05 18.15
C TYR A 89 20.48 -7.39 16.69
N LEU A 90 19.65 -6.61 15.98
CA LEU A 90 19.41 -6.80 14.55
C LEU A 90 20.67 -6.47 13.73
N ASP A 91 21.33 -5.38 14.04
CA ASP A 91 22.57 -4.97 13.39
C ASP A 91 23.69 -5.98 13.60
N ILE A 92 23.85 -6.48 14.81
CA ILE A 92 24.82 -7.54 15.13
C ILE A 92 24.49 -8.83 14.37
N SER A 93 23.23 -9.23 14.32
CA SER A 93 22.81 -10.43 13.58
C SER A 93 23.12 -10.33 12.09
N ILE A 94 22.84 -9.17 11.48
CA ILE A 94 23.15 -8.91 10.06
C ILE A 94 24.66 -8.90 9.82
N TYR A 95 25.43 -8.31 10.72
CA TYR A 95 26.88 -8.29 10.63
C TYR A 95 27.50 -9.71 10.71
N PHE A 96 27.03 -10.54 11.64
CA PHE A 96 27.46 -11.94 11.72
C PHE A 96 27.05 -12.74 10.49
N LEU A 97 25.84 -12.52 9.96
CA LEU A 97 25.39 -13.16 8.73
C LEU A 97 26.27 -12.77 7.53
N LEU A 98 26.59 -11.48 7.42
CA LEU A 98 27.50 -10.97 6.39
C LEU A 98 28.89 -11.58 6.51
N PHE A 99 29.44 -11.68 7.73
CA PHE A 99 30.72 -12.33 8.01
C PHE A 99 30.67 -13.81 7.63
N ALA A 100 29.62 -14.53 7.99
CA ALA A 100 29.44 -15.95 7.66
C ALA A 100 29.39 -16.18 6.14
N VAL A 101 28.64 -15.34 5.39
CA VAL A 101 28.58 -15.43 3.92
C VAL A 101 29.92 -15.10 3.27
N LEU A 102 30.60 -14.06 3.77
CA LEU A 102 31.90 -13.66 3.22
C LEU A 102 32.97 -14.74 3.47
N SER A 103 33.07 -15.27 4.71
CA SER A 103 33.99 -16.32 5.07
C SER A 103 33.70 -17.62 4.31
N SER A 104 32.45 -18.00 4.13
CA SER A 104 32.06 -19.18 3.36
C SER A 104 32.48 -19.11 1.89
N LYS A 105 32.49 -17.91 1.29
CA LYS A 105 32.91 -17.72 -0.10
C LYS A 105 34.43 -17.63 -0.30
N ILE A 106 35.15 -17.03 0.67
CA ILE A 106 36.60 -16.78 0.53
C ILE A 106 37.41 -17.95 1.05
N PHE A 107 37.07 -18.48 2.21
CA PHE A 107 37.94 -19.44 2.91
C PHE A 107 37.43 -20.88 2.88
N PHE A 108 36.14 -21.13 2.75
CA PHE A 108 35.54 -22.44 2.99
C PHE A 108 34.68 -22.96 1.82
N LYS A 109 34.94 -22.50 0.58
CA LYS A 109 34.14 -22.87 -0.58
C LYS A 109 34.01 -24.39 -0.76
N ASP A 110 35.10 -25.12 -0.60
CA ASP A 110 35.15 -26.58 -0.77
C ASP A 110 34.83 -27.32 0.53
N ALA A 111 35.23 -26.79 1.70
CA ALA A 111 34.99 -27.40 2.99
C ALA A 111 33.51 -27.42 3.40
N ILE A 112 32.74 -26.37 3.09
CA ILE A 112 31.31 -26.31 3.42
C ILE A 112 30.51 -27.26 2.54
N ALA A 113 30.91 -27.48 1.30
CA ALA A 113 30.24 -28.43 0.41
C ALA A 113 30.33 -29.86 0.93
N HIS A 114 31.44 -30.23 1.60
CA HIS A 114 31.68 -31.59 2.09
C HIS A 114 31.35 -31.81 3.57
N SER A 115 31.63 -30.83 4.43
CA SER A 115 31.54 -31.01 5.89
C SER A 115 30.25 -30.51 6.53
N LEU A 116 29.56 -29.50 5.93
CA LEU A 116 28.38 -28.87 6.50
C LEU A 116 27.31 -28.58 5.42
N PRO A 117 26.65 -29.63 4.89
CA PRO A 117 25.68 -29.47 3.79
C PRO A 117 24.52 -28.52 4.13
N TYR A 118 24.16 -28.38 5.42
CA TYR A 118 23.14 -27.46 5.88
C TYR A 118 23.50 -25.99 5.70
N LEU A 119 24.77 -25.61 5.64
CA LEU A 119 25.23 -24.24 5.40
C LEU A 119 25.47 -23.93 3.93
N SER A 120 25.30 -24.89 3.03
CA SER A 120 25.45 -24.68 1.58
C SER A 120 24.49 -23.63 1.01
N PHE A 121 23.36 -23.35 1.69
CA PHE A 121 22.43 -22.32 1.29
C PHE A 121 23.05 -20.91 1.31
N LEU A 122 24.05 -20.65 2.20
CA LEU A 122 24.74 -19.36 2.31
C LEU A 122 25.55 -19.02 1.04
N THR A 123 25.98 -20.03 0.30
CA THR A 123 26.74 -19.84 -0.94
C THR A 123 25.86 -19.72 -2.19
N LYS A 124 24.56 -20.07 -2.08
CA LYS A 124 23.62 -20.00 -3.22
C LYS A 124 23.46 -18.55 -3.72
N PRO A 125 23.49 -18.33 -5.04
CA PRO A 125 23.37 -16.98 -5.62
C PRO A 125 22.14 -16.22 -5.14
N LEU A 126 21.00 -16.90 -5.06
CA LEU A 126 19.73 -16.29 -4.62
C LEU A 126 19.83 -15.73 -3.19
N PHE A 127 20.44 -16.46 -2.27
CA PHE A 127 20.62 -16.00 -0.88
C PHE A 127 21.49 -14.75 -0.81
N VAL A 128 22.57 -14.71 -1.59
CA VAL A 128 23.46 -13.53 -1.67
C VAL A 128 22.72 -12.33 -2.23
N TYR A 129 21.89 -12.50 -3.25
CA TYR A 129 21.08 -11.39 -3.79
C TYR A 129 20.08 -10.86 -2.77
N VAL A 130 19.39 -11.73 -2.04
CA VAL A 130 18.47 -11.33 -0.97
C VAL A 130 19.24 -10.58 0.13
N LEU A 131 20.42 -11.04 0.52
CA LEU A 131 21.25 -10.37 1.51
C LEU A 131 21.70 -8.99 1.02
N LEU A 132 22.19 -8.87 -0.22
CA LEU A 132 22.57 -7.60 -0.83
C LEU A 132 21.38 -6.61 -0.88
N LEU A 133 20.21 -7.08 -1.27
CA LEU A 133 18.99 -6.27 -1.28
C LEU A 133 18.65 -5.76 0.12
N LEU A 134 18.70 -6.65 1.12
CA LEU A 134 18.36 -6.32 2.50
C LEU A 134 19.35 -5.30 3.09
N LEU A 135 20.67 -5.53 2.92
CA LEU A 135 21.71 -4.61 3.37
C LEU A 135 21.54 -3.23 2.72
N SER A 136 21.37 -3.19 1.40
CA SER A 136 21.21 -1.94 0.66
C SER A 136 19.98 -1.17 1.10
N THR A 137 18.84 -1.85 1.27
CA THR A 137 17.58 -1.23 1.70
C THR A 137 17.70 -0.64 3.11
N ILE A 138 18.28 -1.38 4.05
CA ILE A 138 18.46 -0.91 5.44
C ILE A 138 19.37 0.32 5.48
N HIS A 139 20.51 0.26 4.81
CA HIS A 139 21.48 1.36 4.89
C HIS A 139 21.04 2.60 4.12
N LEU A 140 20.44 2.47 2.93
CA LEU A 140 19.85 3.59 2.22
C LEU A 140 18.71 4.24 2.99
N SER A 141 17.83 3.44 3.61
CA SER A 141 16.76 3.94 4.46
C SER A 141 17.29 4.80 5.61
N ARG A 142 18.36 4.36 6.29
CA ARG A 142 18.98 5.11 7.39
C ARG A 142 19.60 6.43 6.93
N GLN A 143 20.29 6.43 5.79
CA GLN A 143 20.90 7.65 5.23
C GLN A 143 19.85 8.65 4.75
N THR A 144 18.80 8.18 4.08
CA THR A 144 17.69 9.01 3.64
C THR A 144 16.98 9.65 4.84
N PHE A 145 16.79 8.90 5.94
CA PHE A 145 16.16 9.42 7.15
C PHE A 145 16.96 10.57 7.79
N THR A 146 18.30 10.46 7.82
CA THR A 146 19.17 11.53 8.35
C THR A 146 19.15 12.81 7.50
N LEU A 147 19.08 12.67 6.18
CA LEU A 147 18.96 13.79 5.24
C LEU A 147 17.58 14.47 5.31
N MET A 148 16.54 13.72 5.62
CA MET A 148 15.14 14.18 5.66
C MET A 148 14.73 14.87 6.97
N GLN A 149 15.56 14.87 8.03
CA GLN A 149 15.29 15.61 9.28
C GLN A 149 15.25 17.13 9.10
N THR A 150 15.54 17.64 7.90
CA THR A 150 15.48 19.05 7.55
C THR A 150 14.08 19.44 7.08
N ARG A 151 13.45 20.39 7.77
CA ARG A 151 12.34 21.34 7.44
C ARG A 151 11.27 20.97 6.38
N ILE A 152 11.20 19.73 5.88
CA ILE A 152 10.20 19.31 4.88
C ILE A 152 8.90 18.95 5.61
N LYS A 153 7.76 19.43 5.08
CA LYS A 153 6.45 19.04 5.61
C LYS A 153 6.21 17.54 5.40
N PRO A 154 5.65 16.87 6.37
CA PRO A 154 5.37 15.43 6.29
C PRO A 154 4.47 15.01 5.14
N SER A 155 3.46 15.82 4.84
CA SER A 155 2.55 15.57 3.72
C SER A 155 3.29 15.63 2.37
N LEU A 156 4.25 16.57 2.22
CA LEU A 156 5.09 16.65 1.04
C LEU A 156 6.08 15.48 0.95
N LEU A 157 6.66 15.08 2.08
CA LEU A 157 7.54 13.92 2.15
C LEU A 157 6.80 12.64 1.73
N PHE A 158 5.55 12.49 2.15
CA PHE A 158 4.67 11.39 1.75
C PHE A 158 4.44 11.37 0.23
N LEU A 159 4.06 12.51 -0.35
CA LEU A 159 3.90 12.67 -1.78
C LEU A 159 5.17 12.27 -2.54
N LEU A 160 6.32 12.81 -2.12
CA LEU A 160 7.61 12.53 -2.77
C LEU A 160 8.01 11.06 -2.67
N SER A 161 7.71 10.38 -1.56
CA SER A 161 7.99 8.94 -1.42
C SER A 161 7.18 8.09 -2.40
N PHE A 162 5.91 8.44 -2.65
CA PHE A 162 5.08 7.76 -3.65
C PHE A 162 5.62 8.00 -5.06
N VAL A 163 5.92 9.25 -5.41
CA VAL A 163 6.52 9.59 -6.71
C VAL A 163 7.84 8.85 -6.93
N PHE A 164 8.68 8.75 -5.91
CA PHE A 164 9.92 8.00 -5.97
C PHE A 164 9.71 6.51 -6.26
N VAL A 165 8.81 5.85 -5.52
CA VAL A 165 8.48 4.42 -5.74
C VAL A 165 7.89 4.20 -7.13
N ILE A 166 7.02 5.09 -7.60
CA ILE A 166 6.44 5.05 -8.96
C ILE A 166 7.53 5.14 -10.02
N LEU A 167 8.47 6.07 -9.90
CA LEU A 167 9.56 6.23 -10.88
C LEU A 167 10.50 5.03 -10.88
N VAL A 168 10.85 4.50 -9.71
CA VAL A 168 11.66 3.27 -9.59
C VAL A 168 10.91 2.09 -10.21
N GLY A 169 9.62 1.93 -9.91
CA GLY A 169 8.77 0.89 -10.49
C GLY A 169 8.67 0.99 -12.01
N ALA A 170 8.49 2.20 -12.55
CA ALA A 170 8.47 2.44 -14.00
C ALA A 170 9.80 2.05 -14.66
N GLY A 171 10.93 2.39 -14.03
CA GLY A 171 12.25 1.97 -14.48
C GLY A 171 12.41 0.46 -14.49
N LEU A 172 11.98 -0.24 -13.44
CA LEU A 172 12.03 -1.70 -13.35
C LEU A 172 11.11 -2.39 -14.37
N LEU A 173 9.90 -1.86 -14.60
CA LEU A 173 8.97 -2.39 -15.59
C LEU A 173 9.39 -2.11 -17.03
N SER A 174 10.28 -1.15 -17.28
CA SER A 174 10.85 -0.87 -18.61
C SER A 174 12.03 -1.77 -18.98
N LEU A 175 12.47 -2.67 -18.07
CA LEU A 175 13.60 -3.55 -18.30
C LEU A 175 13.25 -4.68 -19.30
N PRO A 176 14.19 -5.10 -20.16
CA PRO A 176 13.93 -6.09 -21.20
C PRO A 176 13.38 -7.43 -20.70
N ASN A 177 13.81 -7.88 -19.52
CA ASN A 177 13.32 -9.14 -18.93
C ASN A 177 11.96 -9.01 -18.23
N ALA A 178 11.48 -7.78 -17.98
CA ALA A 178 10.20 -7.54 -17.34
C ALA A 178 9.03 -7.55 -18.33
N THR A 179 9.31 -7.30 -19.62
CA THR A 179 8.30 -7.16 -20.67
C THR A 179 8.48 -8.22 -21.75
N THR A 180 7.39 -8.66 -22.37
CA THR A 180 7.40 -9.60 -23.50
C THR A 180 7.77 -8.92 -24.81
N HIS A 181 7.41 -7.65 -24.96
CA HIS A 181 7.73 -6.78 -26.06
C HIS A 181 8.05 -5.38 -25.53
N ARG A 182 8.68 -4.56 -26.35
CA ARG A 182 9.07 -3.19 -25.95
C ARG A 182 7.83 -2.33 -25.68
N ILE A 183 7.66 -1.87 -24.45
CA ILE A 183 6.58 -0.99 -24.04
C ILE A 183 7.10 0.46 -23.94
N PRO A 184 6.34 1.48 -24.40
CA PRO A 184 6.67 2.88 -24.17
C PRO A 184 6.84 3.20 -22.68
N PHE A 185 7.81 4.07 -22.35
CA PHE A 185 8.05 4.44 -20.93
C PHE A 185 6.81 5.03 -20.25
N ILE A 186 5.95 5.76 -21.00
CA ILE A 186 4.70 6.31 -20.45
C ILE A 186 3.73 5.22 -19.97
N ASP A 187 3.68 4.08 -20.68
CA ASP A 187 2.84 2.94 -20.29
C ASP A 187 3.45 2.19 -19.09
N ALA A 188 4.78 2.03 -19.05
CA ALA A 188 5.45 1.51 -17.85
C ALA A 188 5.24 2.42 -16.63
N LEU A 189 5.27 3.74 -16.81
CA LEU A 189 4.96 4.72 -15.77
C LEU A 189 3.50 4.62 -15.33
N PHE A 190 2.57 4.44 -16.28
CA PHE A 190 1.15 4.27 -15.97
C PHE A 190 0.91 2.98 -15.16
N ILE A 191 1.47 1.84 -15.60
CA ILE A 191 1.33 0.55 -14.88
C ILE A 191 2.01 0.61 -13.50
N SER A 192 3.16 1.27 -13.38
CA SER A 192 3.79 1.51 -12.08
C SER A 192 2.92 2.36 -11.17
N THR A 193 2.32 3.44 -11.70
CA THR A 193 1.44 4.33 -10.92
C THR A 193 0.19 3.60 -10.47
N THR A 194 -0.48 2.89 -11.39
CA THR A 194 -1.69 2.14 -11.05
C THR A 194 -1.43 1.05 -10.02
N SER A 195 -0.25 0.40 -10.07
CA SER A 195 0.17 -0.62 -9.10
C SER A 195 0.45 -0.01 -7.72
N VAL A 196 1.22 1.09 -7.65
CA VAL A 196 1.57 1.76 -6.39
C VAL A 196 0.39 2.51 -5.79
N CYS A 197 -0.43 3.17 -6.62
CA CYS A 197 -1.67 3.82 -6.16
C CYS A 197 -2.79 2.80 -5.92
N VAL A 198 -2.57 1.52 -6.30
CA VAL A 198 -3.54 0.44 -6.14
C VAL A 198 -4.88 0.82 -6.78
N THR A 199 -4.82 1.19 -8.06
CA THR A 199 -5.98 1.68 -8.81
C THR A 199 -6.58 0.59 -9.68
N GLY A 200 -5.78 -0.07 -10.56
CA GLY A 200 -6.24 -1.14 -11.44
C GLY A 200 -6.48 -0.74 -12.90
N LEU A 201 -6.45 0.55 -13.24
CA LEU A 201 -6.50 0.98 -14.65
C LEU A 201 -5.25 0.53 -15.40
N THR A 202 -5.39 0.06 -16.63
CA THR A 202 -4.28 -0.44 -17.44
C THR A 202 -4.36 0.11 -18.86
N THR A 203 -3.22 0.59 -19.38
CA THR A 203 -3.09 1.06 -20.77
C THR A 203 -2.64 -0.05 -21.72
N VAL A 204 -2.13 -1.14 -21.16
CA VAL A 204 -1.72 -2.35 -21.88
C VAL A 204 -2.22 -3.56 -21.11
N ASP A 205 -2.48 -4.65 -21.80
CA ASP A 205 -2.87 -5.91 -21.15
C ASP A 205 -1.70 -6.46 -20.32
N VAL A 206 -1.89 -6.50 -19.00
CA VAL A 206 -0.85 -6.94 -18.06
C VAL A 206 -0.51 -8.41 -18.25
N ALA A 207 -1.49 -9.26 -18.59
CA ALA A 207 -1.29 -10.70 -18.76
C ALA A 207 -0.32 -11.04 -19.90
N THR A 208 -0.43 -10.33 -21.02
CA THR A 208 0.34 -10.62 -22.25
C THR A 208 1.58 -9.74 -22.42
N SER A 209 1.56 -8.51 -21.87
CA SER A 209 2.66 -7.55 -22.08
C SER A 209 3.82 -7.74 -21.11
N PHE A 210 3.60 -8.39 -19.95
CA PHE A 210 4.63 -8.58 -18.94
C PHE A 210 5.02 -10.05 -18.79
N THR A 211 6.29 -10.28 -18.52
CA THR A 211 6.83 -11.60 -18.19
C THR A 211 6.48 -11.98 -16.74
N HIS A 212 6.83 -13.20 -16.34
CA HIS A 212 6.71 -13.61 -14.95
C HIS A 212 7.47 -12.68 -13.97
N ILE A 213 8.64 -12.15 -14.39
CA ILE A 213 9.40 -11.16 -13.60
C ILE A 213 8.62 -9.84 -13.53
N GLY A 214 8.03 -9.39 -14.64
CA GLY A 214 7.17 -8.20 -14.65
C GLY A 214 5.98 -8.33 -13.72
N HIS A 215 5.29 -9.47 -13.70
CA HIS A 215 4.21 -9.75 -12.77
C HIS A 215 4.67 -9.73 -11.30
N ILE A 216 5.85 -10.26 -10.99
CA ILE A 216 6.42 -10.18 -9.62
C ILE A 216 6.69 -8.72 -9.23
N ILE A 217 7.25 -7.91 -10.13
CA ILE A 217 7.48 -6.48 -9.87
C ILE A 217 6.14 -5.77 -9.60
N ILE A 218 5.12 -5.99 -10.43
CA ILE A 218 3.77 -5.43 -10.25
C ILE A 218 3.20 -5.85 -8.88
N MET A 219 3.28 -7.13 -8.52
CA MET A 219 2.80 -7.64 -7.23
C MET A 219 3.50 -6.97 -6.04
N ILE A 220 4.82 -6.76 -6.13
CA ILE A 220 5.59 -6.05 -5.09
C ILE A 220 5.17 -4.57 -5.02
N LEU A 221 4.97 -3.90 -6.14
CA LEU A 221 4.51 -2.51 -6.19
C LEU A 221 3.11 -2.37 -5.58
N ILE A 222 2.19 -3.30 -5.87
CA ILE A 222 0.85 -3.36 -5.25
C ILE A 222 0.98 -3.52 -3.73
N GLN A 223 1.84 -4.43 -3.26
CA GLN A 223 2.05 -4.68 -1.84
C GLN A 223 2.63 -3.44 -1.13
N ILE A 224 3.63 -2.78 -1.72
CA ILE A 224 4.20 -1.53 -1.19
C ILE A 224 3.14 -0.44 -1.15
N GLY A 225 2.33 -0.30 -2.21
CA GLY A 225 1.25 0.68 -2.29
C GLY A 225 0.12 0.42 -1.29
N GLY A 226 -0.33 -0.83 -1.15
CA GLY A 226 -1.39 -1.24 -0.22
C GLY A 226 -0.99 -1.03 1.24
N ILE A 227 0.15 -1.57 1.65
CA ILE A 227 0.67 -1.46 3.02
C ILE A 227 1.23 -0.04 3.28
N GLY A 228 1.86 0.57 2.28
CA GLY A 228 2.59 1.83 2.41
C GLY A 228 1.74 2.99 2.94
N VAL A 229 0.53 3.17 2.43
CA VAL A 229 -0.38 4.24 2.91
C VAL A 229 -0.72 4.06 4.39
N MET A 230 -0.95 2.83 4.82
CA MET A 230 -1.38 2.53 6.19
C MET A 230 -0.24 2.66 7.19
N THR A 231 0.92 2.07 6.85
CA THR A 231 2.11 2.15 7.69
C THR A 231 2.64 3.57 7.74
N PHE A 232 2.60 4.27 6.61
CA PHE A 232 3.07 5.63 6.50
C PHE A 232 2.18 6.62 7.25
N THR A 233 0.85 6.53 7.10
CA THR A 233 -0.09 7.33 7.89
C THR A 233 0.06 7.08 9.39
N SER A 234 0.25 5.82 9.79
CA SER A 234 0.52 5.46 11.17
C SER A 234 1.87 5.98 11.66
N PHE A 235 2.93 5.86 10.84
CA PHE A 235 4.27 6.37 11.15
C PHE A 235 4.28 7.89 11.28
N PHE A 236 3.67 8.61 10.33
CA PHE A 236 3.60 10.07 10.39
C PHE A 236 2.75 10.54 11.56
N ALA A 237 1.60 9.93 11.75
CA ALA A 237 0.76 10.22 12.90
C ALA A 237 1.56 10.19 14.22
N LEU A 238 2.47 9.25 14.37
CA LEU A 238 3.24 9.03 15.60
C LEU A 238 4.58 9.81 15.64
N SER A 239 5.23 10.05 14.51
CA SER A 239 6.46 10.87 14.44
C SER A 239 6.19 12.33 14.81
N PHE A 240 4.97 12.84 14.49
CA PHE A 240 4.53 14.17 14.92
C PHE A 240 4.14 14.26 16.39
N MET A 241 3.85 13.13 17.05
CA MET A 241 3.54 13.10 18.49
C MET A 241 4.69 13.64 19.37
N GLY A 242 5.92 13.62 18.91
CA GLY A 242 7.08 14.13 19.66
C GLY A 242 7.07 15.64 19.90
N LYS A 243 6.39 16.43 19.08
CA LYS A 243 6.39 17.91 19.12
C LYS A 243 5.00 18.55 19.12
N SER A 244 3.91 17.78 19.10
CA SER A 244 2.55 18.31 18.95
C SER A 244 1.76 18.36 20.25
N SER A 245 0.78 19.27 20.32
CA SER A 245 -0.15 19.50 21.41
C SER A 245 -0.78 18.21 21.93
N PHE A 246 -1.07 18.16 23.22
CA PHE A 246 -1.79 17.08 23.94
C PHE A 246 -3.08 16.63 23.22
N THR A 247 -3.78 17.55 22.56
CA THR A 247 -5.01 17.29 21.79
C THR A 247 -4.75 16.42 20.55
N SER A 248 -3.63 16.62 19.85
CA SER A 248 -3.27 15.81 18.67
C SER A 248 -2.87 14.39 19.09
N LYS A 249 -2.22 14.25 20.26
CA LYS A 249 -1.90 12.93 20.84
C LYS A 249 -3.16 12.16 21.24
N MET A 250 -4.17 12.85 21.77
CA MET A 250 -5.44 12.24 22.18
C MET A 250 -6.28 11.80 20.98
N MET A 251 -6.34 12.60 19.89
CA MET A 251 -7.02 12.21 18.64
C MET A 251 -6.39 10.98 18.00
N LEU A 252 -5.06 10.86 18.02
CA LEU A 252 -4.34 9.71 17.47
C LEU A 252 -4.46 8.47 18.37
N LYS A 253 -4.47 8.64 19.68
CA LYS A 253 -4.77 7.58 20.64
C LYS A 253 -6.14 6.97 20.36
N ASP A 254 -7.15 7.80 20.09
CA ASP A 254 -8.50 7.36 19.75
C ASP A 254 -8.57 6.69 18.35
N MET A 255 -7.79 7.17 17.37
CA MET A 255 -7.74 6.58 16.03
C MET A 255 -7.04 5.21 15.98
N LEU A 256 -5.94 5.05 16.72
CA LEU A 256 -5.16 3.81 16.74
C LEU A 256 -5.60 2.85 17.84
N ASN A 257 -6.48 3.31 18.75
CA ASN A 257 -6.97 2.52 19.89
C ASN A 257 -5.84 1.91 20.75
N GLU A 258 -4.69 2.61 20.84
CA GLU A 258 -3.52 2.18 21.62
C GLU A 258 -3.25 3.10 22.83
N ASP A 259 -3.15 2.49 24.01
CA ASP A 259 -2.92 3.20 25.28
C ASP A 259 -1.45 3.59 25.53
N ARG A 260 -0.48 3.15 24.70
CA ARG A 260 0.95 3.34 24.95
C ARG A 260 1.69 3.93 23.74
N THR A 261 2.43 5.01 23.96
CA THR A 261 3.22 5.75 22.98
C THR A 261 4.49 5.04 22.48
N GLY A 262 4.81 3.84 23.00
CA GLY A 262 6.00 3.06 22.65
C GLY A 262 5.79 1.95 21.62
N GLY A 263 4.60 1.84 21.03
CA GLY A 263 4.18 0.68 20.25
C GLY A 263 4.20 0.80 18.73
N LEU A 264 4.73 1.91 18.15
CA LEU A 264 4.67 2.14 16.69
C LEU A 264 5.20 0.97 15.87
N PHE A 265 6.38 0.49 16.20
CA PHE A 265 6.99 -0.65 15.51
C PHE A 265 6.12 -1.91 15.62
N ARG A 266 5.50 -2.12 16.79
CA ARG A 266 4.56 -3.24 17.00
C ARG A 266 3.30 -3.09 16.16
N VAL A 267 2.76 -1.87 16.02
CA VAL A 267 1.59 -1.59 15.16
C VAL A 267 1.91 -1.92 13.72
N ILE A 268 3.06 -1.48 13.20
CA ILE A 268 3.51 -1.79 11.84
C ILE A 268 3.69 -3.30 11.65
N LEU A 269 4.34 -3.99 12.58
CA LEU A 269 4.50 -5.44 12.51
C LEU A 269 3.15 -6.17 12.56
N ASN A 270 2.22 -5.71 13.39
CA ASN A 270 0.88 -6.29 13.44
C ASN A 270 0.11 -6.08 12.13
N ILE A 271 0.23 -4.90 11.50
CA ILE A 271 -0.35 -4.63 10.19
C ILE A 271 0.22 -5.61 9.16
N LEU A 272 1.55 -5.72 9.07
CA LEU A 272 2.22 -6.65 8.16
C LEU A 272 1.78 -8.11 8.40
N PHE A 273 1.77 -8.55 9.66
CA PHE A 273 1.37 -9.90 10.00
C PHE A 273 -0.08 -10.20 9.62
N VAL A 274 -1.01 -9.30 9.95
CA VAL A 274 -2.44 -9.48 9.61
C VAL A 274 -2.66 -9.47 8.11
N THR A 275 -1.97 -8.59 7.37
CA THR A 275 -2.02 -8.55 5.91
C THR A 275 -1.58 -9.88 5.31
N LEU A 276 -0.34 -10.30 5.60
CA LEU A 276 0.21 -11.56 5.07
C LEU A 276 -0.62 -12.79 5.49
N PHE A 277 -1.18 -12.77 6.69
CA PHE A 277 -2.04 -13.86 7.17
C PHE A 277 -3.35 -13.95 6.38
N ILE A 278 -4.05 -12.83 6.16
CA ILE A 278 -5.30 -12.81 5.39
C ILE A 278 -5.02 -13.12 3.92
N GLU A 279 -3.96 -12.56 3.33
CA GLU A 279 -3.52 -12.85 1.96
C GLU A 279 -3.17 -14.33 1.80
N GLY A 280 -2.47 -14.93 2.77
CA GLY A 280 -2.13 -16.36 2.77
C GLY A 280 -3.36 -17.27 2.80
N ILE A 281 -4.33 -16.94 3.65
CA ILE A 281 -5.61 -17.67 3.70
C ILE A 281 -6.37 -17.52 2.37
N GLY A 282 -6.44 -16.29 1.84
CA GLY A 282 -7.08 -16.02 0.56
C GLY A 282 -6.41 -16.77 -0.59
N ALA A 283 -5.08 -16.76 -0.66
CA ALA A 283 -4.32 -17.50 -1.65
C ALA A 283 -4.57 -19.02 -1.58
N TYR A 284 -4.69 -19.57 -0.37
CA TYR A 284 -5.03 -20.98 -0.19
C TYR A 284 -6.40 -21.32 -0.79
N PHE A 285 -7.45 -20.54 -0.50
CA PHE A 285 -8.78 -20.81 -1.04
C PHE A 285 -8.85 -20.57 -2.56
N ILE A 286 -8.23 -19.49 -3.07
CA ILE A 286 -8.11 -19.24 -4.51
C ILE A 286 -7.41 -20.41 -5.20
N TYR A 287 -6.30 -20.92 -4.64
CA TYR A 287 -5.57 -22.07 -5.19
C TYR A 287 -6.46 -23.33 -5.25
N MET A 288 -7.25 -23.58 -4.21
CA MET A 288 -8.15 -24.74 -4.19
C MET A 288 -9.20 -24.70 -5.31
N ASP A 289 -9.72 -23.50 -5.62
CA ASP A 289 -10.72 -23.33 -6.67
C ASP A 289 -10.15 -23.37 -8.09
N VAL A 290 -8.88 -22.93 -8.26
CA VAL A 290 -8.22 -22.82 -9.57
C VAL A 290 -7.41 -24.08 -9.93
N ARG A 291 -7.21 -24.98 -8.98
CA ARG A 291 -6.42 -26.20 -9.16
C ARG A 291 -6.91 -27.02 -10.35
N GLY A 292 -6.01 -27.34 -11.27
CA GLY A 292 -6.28 -28.10 -12.51
C GLY A 292 -6.95 -27.29 -13.62
N SER A 293 -7.12 -25.96 -13.47
CA SER A 293 -7.82 -25.12 -14.45
C SER A 293 -6.87 -24.27 -15.31
N LEU A 294 -5.67 -23.96 -14.82
CA LEU A 294 -4.72 -23.11 -15.54
C LEU A 294 -3.68 -23.92 -16.34
N PRO A 295 -3.34 -23.49 -17.55
CA PRO A 295 -2.25 -24.08 -18.32
C PRO A 295 -0.94 -23.79 -17.59
N GLY A 296 -0.06 -24.79 -17.40
CA GLY A 296 1.25 -24.60 -16.73
C GLY A 296 1.36 -25.22 -15.33
N GLY A 297 0.30 -25.85 -14.86
CA GLY A 297 0.30 -26.70 -13.68
C GLY A 297 0.46 -25.97 -12.36
N MET A 298 0.76 -26.72 -11.31
CA MET A 298 0.77 -26.27 -9.91
C MET A 298 1.55 -24.97 -9.66
N ARG A 299 2.69 -24.77 -10.35
CA ARG A 299 3.52 -23.57 -10.14
C ARG A 299 2.81 -22.30 -10.60
N GLN A 300 2.15 -22.35 -11.75
CA GLN A 300 1.41 -21.22 -12.29
C GLN A 300 0.13 -20.95 -11.50
N GLU A 301 -0.57 -22.00 -11.10
CA GLU A 301 -1.78 -21.91 -10.26
C GLU A 301 -1.48 -21.29 -8.89
N LEU A 302 -0.36 -21.68 -8.25
CA LEU A 302 0.07 -21.11 -6.99
C LEU A 302 0.44 -19.63 -7.14
N PHE A 303 1.16 -19.28 -8.22
CA PHE A 303 1.50 -17.89 -8.51
C PHE A 303 0.23 -17.05 -8.77
N TYR A 304 -0.70 -17.56 -9.56
CA TYR A 304 -2.00 -16.94 -9.80
C TYR A 304 -2.73 -16.67 -8.47
N ALA A 305 -2.81 -17.66 -7.61
CA ALA A 305 -3.49 -17.55 -6.32
C ALA A 305 -2.84 -16.49 -5.42
N MET A 306 -1.50 -16.46 -5.33
CA MET A 306 -0.77 -15.45 -4.57
C MET A 306 -0.96 -14.04 -5.15
N PHE A 307 -0.82 -13.89 -6.46
CA PHE A 307 -0.97 -12.60 -7.14
C PHE A 307 -2.37 -12.01 -6.91
N HIS A 308 -3.42 -12.84 -7.13
CA HIS A 308 -4.79 -12.38 -6.97
C HIS A 308 -5.19 -12.16 -5.51
N ALA A 309 -4.64 -12.92 -4.57
CA ALA A 309 -4.85 -12.65 -3.15
C ALA A 309 -4.28 -11.28 -2.73
N VAL A 310 -3.05 -10.97 -3.16
CA VAL A 310 -2.41 -9.66 -2.94
C VAL A 310 -3.20 -8.55 -3.64
N SER A 311 -3.52 -8.74 -4.92
CA SER A 311 -4.27 -7.76 -5.72
C SER A 311 -5.65 -7.46 -5.13
N ALA A 312 -6.37 -8.49 -4.67
CA ALA A 312 -7.70 -8.36 -4.07
C ALA A 312 -7.66 -7.72 -2.68
N PHE A 313 -6.76 -8.17 -1.79
CA PHE A 313 -6.66 -7.60 -0.44
C PHE A 313 -6.15 -6.16 -0.47
N CYS A 314 -5.19 -5.85 -1.32
CA CYS A 314 -4.72 -4.48 -1.53
C CYS A 314 -5.72 -3.61 -2.31
N ASN A 315 -6.77 -4.18 -2.90
CA ASN A 315 -7.77 -3.52 -3.75
C ASN A 315 -7.14 -2.95 -5.05
N ALA A 316 -6.29 -3.72 -5.72
CA ALA A 316 -5.57 -3.27 -6.92
C ALA A 316 -6.28 -3.62 -8.25
N GLY A 317 -7.10 -4.67 -8.28
CA GLY A 317 -7.87 -5.07 -9.47
C GLY A 317 -7.07 -5.56 -10.67
N ILE A 318 -5.75 -5.64 -10.54
CA ILE A 318 -4.87 -6.13 -11.61
C ILE A 318 -4.92 -7.67 -11.60
N SER A 319 -5.06 -8.25 -12.80
CA SER A 319 -5.09 -9.70 -13.04
C SER A 319 -3.93 -10.15 -13.93
N THR A 320 -3.55 -11.41 -13.79
CA THR A 320 -2.65 -12.12 -14.71
C THR A 320 -3.38 -12.84 -15.84
N LEU A 321 -4.69 -12.67 -15.95
CA LEU A 321 -5.53 -13.12 -17.07
C LEU A 321 -6.10 -11.90 -17.80
N SER A 322 -6.12 -11.95 -19.12
CA SER A 322 -6.58 -10.84 -19.97
C SER A 322 -8.06 -10.51 -19.74
N GLY A 323 -8.90 -11.51 -19.57
CA GLY A 323 -10.32 -11.35 -19.26
C GLY A 323 -10.62 -11.08 -17.78
N ASN A 324 -9.60 -10.88 -16.91
CA ASN A 324 -9.79 -10.68 -15.46
C ASN A 324 -10.66 -11.80 -14.86
N MET A 325 -11.77 -11.49 -14.16
CA MET A 325 -12.68 -12.53 -13.59
C MET A 325 -13.70 -13.06 -14.58
N TYR A 326 -13.88 -12.45 -15.76
CA TYR A 326 -14.71 -13.01 -16.83
C TYR A 326 -13.91 -13.82 -17.86
N ASP A 327 -12.61 -14.05 -17.62
CA ASP A 327 -11.79 -14.94 -18.45
C ASP A 327 -12.40 -16.36 -18.45
N PRO A 328 -12.51 -17.04 -19.63
CA PRO A 328 -13.11 -18.36 -19.74
C PRO A 328 -12.53 -19.42 -18.81
N LEU A 329 -11.28 -19.26 -18.37
CA LEU A 329 -10.61 -20.19 -17.44
C LEU A 329 -11.17 -20.12 -16.01
N VAL A 330 -11.77 -18.98 -15.64
CA VAL A 330 -12.19 -18.70 -14.24
C VAL A 330 -13.63 -18.18 -14.12
N ALA A 331 -14.29 -17.83 -15.22
CA ALA A 331 -15.62 -17.24 -15.22
C ALA A 331 -16.68 -18.10 -14.48
N ASP A 332 -16.58 -19.42 -14.59
CA ASP A 332 -17.49 -20.38 -13.94
C ASP A 332 -17.10 -20.73 -12.49
N LYS A 333 -16.02 -20.15 -11.98
CA LYS A 333 -15.51 -20.42 -10.62
C LYS A 333 -16.15 -19.49 -9.59
N TYR A 334 -17.44 -19.65 -9.31
CA TYR A 334 -18.21 -18.77 -8.42
C TYR A 334 -17.65 -18.67 -7.00
N ASN A 335 -16.99 -19.73 -6.49
CA ASN A 335 -16.31 -19.68 -5.20
C ASN A 335 -15.10 -18.75 -5.23
N LEU A 336 -14.32 -18.76 -6.33
CA LEU A 336 -13.22 -17.84 -6.54
C LEU A 336 -13.71 -16.38 -6.48
N HIS A 337 -14.80 -16.06 -7.16
CA HIS A 337 -15.42 -14.73 -7.13
C HIS A 337 -15.80 -14.31 -5.70
N PHE A 338 -16.36 -15.25 -4.93
CA PHE A 338 -16.69 -15.01 -3.52
C PHE A 338 -15.46 -14.74 -2.66
N TRP A 339 -14.38 -15.54 -2.78
CA TRP A 339 -13.17 -15.33 -2.00
C TRP A 339 -12.45 -14.02 -2.35
N ILE A 340 -12.42 -13.67 -3.63
CA ILE A 340 -11.91 -12.36 -4.09
C ILE A 340 -12.74 -11.23 -3.47
N ALA A 341 -14.08 -11.31 -3.53
CA ALA A 341 -14.95 -10.31 -2.90
C ALA A 341 -14.69 -10.16 -1.39
N MET A 342 -14.49 -11.28 -0.68
CA MET A 342 -14.18 -11.27 0.75
C MET A 342 -12.82 -10.59 1.03
N LEU A 343 -11.79 -10.88 0.24
CA LEU A 343 -10.48 -10.23 0.38
C LEU A 343 -10.58 -8.71 0.16
N ILE A 344 -11.31 -8.28 -0.85
CA ILE A 344 -11.58 -6.86 -1.14
C ILE A 344 -12.26 -6.19 0.06
N ILE A 345 -13.28 -6.83 0.63
CA ILE A 345 -14.00 -6.31 1.80
C ILE A 345 -13.05 -6.17 2.99
N PHE A 346 -12.24 -7.20 3.30
CA PHE A 346 -11.28 -7.13 4.41
C PHE A 346 -10.23 -6.04 4.22
N GLY A 347 -9.69 -5.87 3.02
CA GLY A 347 -8.79 -4.78 2.68
C GLY A 347 -9.44 -3.41 2.81
N GLY A 348 -10.69 -3.28 2.34
CA GLY A 348 -11.47 -2.03 2.34
C GLY A 348 -12.03 -1.61 3.70
N LEU A 349 -12.15 -2.50 4.69
CA LEU A 349 -12.63 -2.17 6.04
C LEU A 349 -11.62 -1.36 6.85
N GLY A 350 -10.33 -1.52 6.58
CA GLY A 350 -9.25 -0.83 7.30
C GLY A 350 -8.84 -1.50 8.61
N PHE A 351 -7.55 -1.31 8.95
CA PHE A 351 -6.93 -2.00 10.10
C PHE A 351 -7.53 -1.68 11.46
N PRO A 352 -7.94 -0.44 11.79
CA PRO A 352 -8.54 -0.16 13.10
C PRO A 352 -9.77 -1.03 13.37
N ILE A 353 -10.55 -1.31 12.31
CA ILE A 353 -11.76 -2.13 12.40
C ILE A 353 -11.39 -3.60 12.55
N VAL A 354 -10.46 -4.09 11.74
CA VAL A 354 -9.96 -5.46 11.83
C VAL A 354 -9.39 -5.73 13.24
N PHE A 355 -8.58 -4.81 13.79
CA PHE A 355 -8.06 -4.94 15.15
C PHE A 355 -9.16 -4.90 16.22
N ASN A 356 -10.19 -4.08 16.06
CA ASN A 356 -11.32 -4.06 16.99
C ASN A 356 -12.07 -5.39 17.00
N TYR A 357 -12.28 -6.00 15.82
CA TYR A 357 -12.90 -7.32 15.74
C TYR A 357 -11.98 -8.43 16.25
N LEU A 358 -10.68 -8.38 15.99
CA LEU A 358 -9.73 -9.33 16.56
C LEU A 358 -9.67 -9.23 18.09
N LYS A 359 -9.71 -8.02 18.65
CA LYS A 359 -9.82 -7.81 20.12
C LYS A 359 -11.12 -8.38 20.67
N LEU A 360 -12.24 -8.16 19.98
CA LEU A 360 -13.53 -8.72 20.35
C LEU A 360 -13.50 -10.26 20.34
N LEU A 361 -13.00 -10.84 19.26
CA LEU A 361 -12.87 -12.30 19.11
C LEU A 361 -11.96 -12.89 20.19
N HIS A 362 -10.80 -12.28 20.42
CA HIS A 362 -9.89 -12.69 21.49
C HIS A 362 -10.57 -12.62 22.86
N HIS A 363 -11.32 -11.55 23.14
CA HIS A 363 -12.07 -11.41 24.41
C HIS A 363 -13.15 -12.48 24.57
N LEU A 364 -13.91 -12.77 23.51
CA LEU A 364 -14.93 -13.82 23.50
C LEU A 364 -14.31 -15.20 23.72
N LEU A 365 -13.23 -15.52 23.00
CA LEU A 365 -12.52 -16.80 23.12
C LEU A 365 -11.90 -16.96 24.52
N MET A 366 -11.22 -15.94 25.04
CA MET A 366 -10.61 -16.00 26.36
C MET A 366 -11.64 -16.12 27.51
N ASN A 367 -12.77 -15.44 27.40
CA ASN A 367 -13.87 -15.62 28.34
C ASN A 367 -14.47 -17.03 28.26
N GLY A 368 -14.70 -17.54 27.04
CA GLY A 368 -15.17 -18.90 26.85
C GLY A 368 -14.22 -19.94 27.44
N ILE A 369 -12.91 -19.83 27.14
CA ILE A 369 -11.87 -20.71 27.70
C ILE A 369 -11.82 -20.61 29.23
N LYS A 370 -11.86 -19.41 29.81
CA LYS A 370 -11.83 -19.21 31.28
C LYS A 370 -13.04 -19.82 31.95
N ILE A 371 -14.22 -19.75 31.32
CA ILE A 371 -15.45 -20.39 31.84
C ILE A 371 -15.31 -21.91 31.75
N LEU A 372 -14.85 -22.46 30.61
CA LEU A 372 -14.64 -23.89 30.40
C LEU A 372 -13.62 -24.50 31.39
N ILE A 373 -12.54 -23.76 31.70
CA ILE A 373 -11.50 -24.20 32.65
C ILE A 373 -11.95 -23.98 34.14
N GLY A 374 -13.13 -23.42 34.38
CA GLY A 374 -13.65 -23.15 35.73
C GLY A 374 -12.97 -21.97 36.44
N LYS A 375 -12.13 -21.20 35.75
CA LYS A 375 -11.46 -20.00 36.30
C LYS A 375 -12.41 -18.81 36.48
N GLN A 376 -13.59 -18.87 35.84
CA GLN A 376 -14.57 -17.77 35.86
C GLN A 376 -15.99 -18.33 35.82
N LYS A 377 -16.87 -17.85 36.73
CA LYS A 377 -18.27 -18.34 36.81
C LYS A 377 -19.22 -17.63 35.82
N HIS A 378 -18.93 -16.38 35.47
CA HIS A 378 -19.78 -15.57 34.59
C HIS A 378 -18.98 -14.87 33.52
N TYR A 379 -19.65 -14.57 32.38
CA TYR A 379 -19.08 -13.77 31.30
C TYR A 379 -18.84 -12.34 31.77
N ILE A 380 -17.57 -11.85 31.67
CA ILE A 380 -17.25 -10.46 32.00
C ILE A 380 -17.54 -9.62 30.75
N HIS A 381 -18.59 -8.82 30.82
CA HIS A 381 -18.94 -7.87 29.78
C HIS A 381 -18.04 -6.63 29.88
N THR A 382 -17.15 -6.45 28.90
CA THR A 382 -16.39 -5.19 28.76
C THR A 382 -17.19 -4.24 27.87
N PRO A 383 -17.73 -3.14 28.43
CA PRO A 383 -18.43 -2.14 27.63
C PRO A 383 -17.42 -1.44 26.70
N ARG A 384 -17.82 -1.25 25.41
CA ARG A 384 -17.13 -0.40 24.43
C ARG A 384 -15.91 -0.99 23.70
N ILE A 385 -15.87 -2.27 23.39
CA ILE A 385 -14.89 -2.83 22.46
C ILE A 385 -15.11 -2.25 21.05
N ILE A 386 -16.36 -2.03 20.64
CA ILE A 386 -16.72 -1.48 19.33
C ILE A 386 -16.92 0.05 19.43
N ASN A 387 -16.08 0.81 18.75
CA ASN A 387 -16.15 2.27 18.66
C ASN A 387 -17.25 2.73 17.70
N VAL A 388 -17.71 4.00 17.86
CA VAL A 388 -18.68 4.63 16.92
C VAL A 388 -18.16 4.63 15.49
N HIS A 389 -16.86 4.86 15.30
CA HIS A 389 -16.21 4.78 14.00
C HIS A 389 -16.39 3.40 13.35
N THR A 390 -16.08 2.31 14.07
CA THR A 390 -16.27 0.93 13.59
C THR A 390 -17.72 0.66 13.23
N TYR A 391 -18.66 1.13 14.06
CA TYR A 391 -20.09 0.98 13.80
C TYR A 391 -20.53 1.67 12.50
N ILE A 392 -20.13 2.93 12.29
CA ILE A 392 -20.45 3.69 11.08
C ILE A 392 -19.92 2.98 9.84
N VAL A 393 -18.65 2.55 9.86
CA VAL A 393 -18.03 1.90 8.70
C VAL A 393 -18.68 0.57 8.38
N VAL A 394 -18.95 -0.27 9.38
CA VAL A 394 -19.56 -1.59 9.12
C VAL A 394 -20.97 -1.45 8.59
N ILE A 395 -21.80 -0.58 9.20
CA ILE A 395 -23.17 -0.38 8.74
C ILE A 395 -23.22 0.24 7.35
N SER A 396 -22.43 1.29 7.08
CA SER A 396 -22.38 1.88 5.75
C SER A 396 -21.89 0.89 4.69
N THR A 397 -20.92 0.04 5.03
CA THR A 397 -20.44 -1.02 4.14
C THR A 397 -21.54 -2.05 3.86
N LEU A 398 -22.23 -2.53 4.88
CA LEU A 398 -23.32 -3.52 4.71
C LEU A 398 -24.47 -2.95 3.87
N ILE A 399 -24.90 -1.72 4.13
CA ILE A 399 -25.96 -1.06 3.35
C ILE A 399 -25.54 -0.97 1.88
N LEU A 400 -24.33 -0.49 1.59
CA LEU A 400 -23.85 -0.33 0.21
C LEU A 400 -23.70 -1.68 -0.50
N LEU A 401 -23.26 -2.74 0.20
CA LEU A 401 -23.15 -4.08 -0.37
C LEU A 401 -24.51 -4.68 -0.68
N ILE A 402 -25.46 -4.60 0.25
CA ILE A 402 -26.81 -5.17 0.08
C ILE A 402 -27.55 -4.43 -1.05
N THR A 403 -27.57 -3.09 -0.99
CA THR A 403 -28.25 -2.28 -2.02
C THR A 403 -27.56 -2.41 -3.37
N GLY A 404 -26.23 -2.35 -3.43
CA GLY A 404 -25.46 -2.53 -4.66
C GLY A 404 -25.72 -3.90 -5.31
N THR A 405 -25.68 -4.99 -4.52
CA THR A 405 -25.95 -6.35 -5.03
C THR A 405 -27.38 -6.50 -5.53
N ALA A 406 -28.35 -5.95 -4.79
CA ALA A 406 -29.76 -6.01 -5.19
C ALA A 406 -30.01 -5.26 -6.50
N PHE A 407 -29.50 -4.02 -6.64
CA PHE A 407 -29.67 -3.24 -7.87
C PHE A 407 -28.86 -3.82 -9.05
N TYR A 408 -27.65 -4.31 -8.82
CA TYR A 408 -26.87 -4.98 -9.87
C TYR A 408 -27.61 -6.22 -10.38
N LEU A 409 -28.12 -7.06 -9.47
CA LEU A 409 -28.92 -8.24 -9.82
C LEU A 409 -30.18 -7.84 -10.58
N PHE A 410 -30.85 -6.78 -10.17
CA PHE A 410 -32.10 -6.32 -10.81
C PHE A 410 -31.86 -5.81 -12.24
N PHE A 411 -30.82 -4.99 -12.45
CA PHE A 411 -30.57 -4.37 -13.77
C PHE A 411 -29.90 -5.33 -14.76
N GLU A 412 -29.12 -6.30 -14.28
CA GLU A 412 -28.36 -7.22 -15.14
C GLU A 412 -29.00 -8.62 -15.25
N TYR A 413 -30.16 -8.83 -14.62
CA TYR A 413 -30.77 -10.17 -14.50
C TYR A 413 -30.97 -10.87 -15.83
N ASP A 414 -31.41 -10.15 -16.87
CA ASP A 414 -31.67 -10.64 -18.22
C ASP A 414 -30.60 -10.16 -19.23
N ASN A 415 -29.56 -9.43 -18.78
CA ASN A 415 -28.44 -8.98 -19.58
C ASN A 415 -27.19 -9.83 -19.33
N THR A 416 -26.15 -9.31 -18.72
CA THR A 416 -24.88 -10.02 -18.50
C THR A 416 -24.99 -11.23 -17.57
N LEU A 417 -26.04 -11.31 -16.74
CA LEU A 417 -26.32 -12.44 -15.87
C LEU A 417 -27.32 -13.46 -16.49
N GLY A 418 -27.88 -13.20 -17.70
CA GLY A 418 -28.97 -13.95 -18.28
C GLY A 418 -28.74 -15.47 -18.30
N ASP A 419 -27.63 -15.89 -18.87
CA ASP A 419 -27.29 -17.30 -19.09
C ASP A 419 -26.72 -18.02 -17.86
N LEU A 420 -26.52 -17.31 -16.73
CA LEU A 420 -25.89 -17.89 -15.55
C LEU A 420 -26.88 -18.60 -14.64
N PRO A 421 -26.49 -19.72 -13.99
CA PRO A 421 -27.31 -20.34 -12.94
C PRO A 421 -27.48 -19.37 -11.76
N LEU A 422 -28.52 -19.55 -10.94
CA LEU A 422 -28.84 -18.67 -9.82
C LEU A 422 -27.62 -18.39 -8.90
N ARG A 423 -26.81 -19.43 -8.64
CA ARG A 423 -25.58 -19.29 -7.86
C ARG A 423 -24.57 -18.35 -8.54
N GLY A 424 -24.44 -18.45 -9.86
CA GLY A 424 -23.58 -17.57 -10.66
C GLY A 424 -24.11 -16.15 -10.68
N LYS A 425 -25.42 -15.95 -10.85
CA LYS A 425 -26.07 -14.63 -10.79
C LYS A 425 -25.80 -13.94 -9.46
N LEU A 426 -25.95 -14.66 -8.34
CA LEU A 426 -25.69 -14.10 -7.00
C LEU A 426 -24.21 -13.79 -6.76
N ALA A 427 -23.30 -14.70 -7.14
CA ALA A 427 -21.87 -14.49 -6.95
C ALA A 427 -21.34 -13.30 -7.76
N ASN A 428 -21.75 -13.22 -9.04
CA ASN A 428 -21.35 -12.12 -9.91
C ASN A 428 -22.00 -10.80 -9.51
N ALA A 429 -23.28 -10.77 -9.14
CA ALA A 429 -23.92 -9.55 -8.63
C ALA A 429 -23.27 -9.06 -7.33
N PHE A 430 -22.88 -9.98 -6.43
CA PHE A 430 -22.17 -9.65 -5.21
C PHE A 430 -20.78 -9.05 -5.50
N LEU A 431 -19.98 -9.71 -6.35
CA LEU A 431 -18.67 -9.18 -6.74
C LEU A 431 -18.83 -7.86 -7.52
N GLY A 432 -19.88 -7.72 -8.37
CA GLY A 432 -20.22 -6.49 -9.09
C GLY A 432 -20.54 -5.30 -8.20
N ALA A 433 -21.11 -5.55 -7.01
CA ALA A 433 -21.34 -4.53 -5.99
C ALA A 433 -20.09 -4.23 -5.14
N VAL A 434 -19.21 -5.22 -4.96
CA VAL A 434 -17.97 -5.08 -4.18
C VAL A 434 -16.89 -4.35 -4.97
N THR A 435 -16.70 -4.69 -6.25
CA THR A 435 -15.58 -4.21 -7.07
C THR A 435 -15.54 -2.68 -7.26
N PRO A 436 -16.67 -1.95 -7.43
CA PRO A 436 -16.64 -0.48 -7.54
C PRO A 436 -16.15 0.22 -6.28
N ARG A 437 -16.13 -0.48 -5.14
CA ARG A 437 -15.62 0.05 -3.88
C ARG A 437 -14.10 -0.09 -3.78
N THR A 438 -13.42 0.43 -4.81
CA THR A 438 -11.97 0.57 -4.91
C THR A 438 -11.20 -0.74 -5.19
N ALA A 439 -11.79 -1.71 -5.90
CA ALA A 439 -11.12 -2.99 -6.17
C ALA A 439 -10.75 -3.24 -7.62
N GLY A 440 -11.61 -2.87 -8.58
CA GLY A 440 -11.27 -2.87 -10.01
C GLY A 440 -11.30 -4.22 -10.72
N PHE A 441 -11.80 -5.30 -10.10
CA PHE A 441 -11.95 -6.59 -10.78
C PHE A 441 -13.17 -6.59 -11.70
N ASN A 442 -12.96 -6.86 -12.98
CA ASN A 442 -14.04 -6.96 -13.98
C ASN A 442 -14.65 -8.37 -13.95
N ILE A 443 -15.97 -8.42 -13.81
CA ILE A 443 -16.77 -9.67 -13.86
C ILE A 443 -17.50 -9.86 -15.20
N ALA A 444 -17.55 -8.81 -15.99
CA ALA A 444 -18.06 -8.74 -17.34
C ALA A 444 -17.32 -7.62 -18.07
N ASP A 445 -17.46 -7.58 -19.39
CA ASP A 445 -17.04 -6.42 -20.15
C ASP A 445 -17.92 -5.22 -19.74
N MET A 446 -17.26 -4.16 -19.24
CA MET A 446 -17.97 -2.97 -18.75
C MET A 446 -18.76 -2.26 -19.84
N ALA A 447 -18.37 -2.41 -21.11
CA ALA A 447 -19.09 -1.84 -22.25
C ALA A 447 -20.45 -2.54 -22.50
N THR A 448 -20.62 -3.77 -22.07
CA THR A 448 -21.87 -4.56 -22.23
C THR A 448 -22.88 -4.35 -21.12
N LEU A 449 -22.50 -3.66 -20.04
CA LEU A 449 -23.39 -3.38 -18.91
C LEU A 449 -24.52 -2.42 -19.30
N ALA A 450 -25.69 -2.64 -18.71
CA ALA A 450 -26.81 -1.73 -18.89
C ALA A 450 -26.50 -0.31 -18.36
N PRO A 451 -26.98 0.76 -19.01
CA PRO A 451 -26.73 2.14 -18.57
C PRO A 451 -27.07 2.42 -17.09
N PRO A 452 -28.17 1.89 -16.51
CA PRO A 452 -28.45 2.04 -15.08
C PRO A 452 -27.36 1.41 -14.19
N THR A 453 -26.78 0.27 -14.61
CA THR A 453 -25.69 -0.41 -13.90
C THR A 453 -24.42 0.40 -13.93
N LEU A 454 -24.08 1.04 -15.07
CA LEU A 454 -22.94 1.93 -15.19
C LEU A 454 -23.10 3.16 -14.27
N MET A 455 -24.30 3.74 -14.18
CA MET A 455 -24.58 4.83 -13.25
C MET A 455 -24.48 4.40 -11.78
N LEU A 456 -25.03 3.22 -11.43
CA LEU A 456 -24.89 2.63 -10.11
C LEU A 456 -23.40 2.43 -9.75
N THR A 457 -22.63 1.87 -10.68
CA THR A 457 -21.20 1.64 -10.53
C THR A 457 -20.47 2.96 -10.27
N LEU A 458 -20.76 4.00 -11.04
CA LEU A 458 -20.17 5.33 -10.86
C LEU A 458 -20.48 5.91 -9.47
N ILE A 459 -21.70 5.79 -8.97
CA ILE A 459 -22.08 6.22 -7.62
C ILE A 459 -21.32 5.42 -6.54
N LEU A 460 -21.21 4.10 -6.70
CA LEU A 460 -20.48 3.23 -5.77
C LEU A 460 -18.97 3.54 -5.77
N MET A 461 -18.38 3.91 -6.93
CA MET A 461 -16.97 4.34 -7.02
C MET A 461 -16.68 5.61 -6.22
N VAL A 462 -17.59 6.59 -6.25
CA VAL A 462 -17.44 7.83 -5.48
C VAL A 462 -17.38 7.53 -3.98
N ILE A 463 -18.17 6.54 -3.51
CA ILE A 463 -18.20 6.13 -2.10
C ILE A 463 -17.15 5.04 -1.88
N GLY A 464 -15.92 5.45 -1.67
CA GLY A 464 -14.77 4.56 -1.50
C GLY A 464 -14.75 3.79 -0.17
N ALA A 465 -13.57 3.27 0.15
CA ALA A 465 -13.33 2.42 1.30
C ALA A 465 -13.24 3.20 2.64
N ALA A 466 -13.06 2.47 3.75
CA ALA A 466 -12.91 3.06 5.08
C ALA A 466 -11.62 3.88 5.23
N PRO A 467 -11.55 4.81 6.18
CA PRO A 467 -10.28 5.44 6.58
C PRO A 467 -9.27 4.38 7.04
N MET A 468 -7.98 4.60 6.73
CA MET A 468 -6.88 3.69 7.03
C MET A 468 -7.07 2.27 6.43
N SER A 469 -7.72 2.19 5.26
CA SER A 469 -7.86 0.99 4.43
C SER A 469 -6.92 1.03 3.23
N THR A 470 -6.87 -0.06 2.48
CA THR A 470 -6.14 -0.16 1.20
C THR A 470 -6.77 0.67 0.09
N GLY A 471 -8.07 0.99 0.15
CA GLY A 471 -8.78 1.71 -0.90
C GLY A 471 -8.70 3.24 -0.81
N GLY A 472 -8.93 3.93 -1.94
CA GLY A 472 -8.98 5.39 -2.07
C GLY A 472 -10.39 5.99 -1.99
N GLY A 473 -10.66 7.02 -2.80
CA GLY A 473 -11.96 7.68 -2.93
C GLY A 473 -12.41 8.48 -1.71
N LEU A 474 -13.66 8.98 -1.77
CA LEU A 474 -14.32 9.58 -0.62
C LEU A 474 -14.58 8.51 0.44
N LYS A 475 -14.01 8.70 1.61
CA LYS A 475 -14.17 7.71 2.68
C LYS A 475 -15.63 7.56 3.09
N GLY A 476 -16.12 6.33 3.27
CA GLY A 476 -17.51 6.07 3.64
C GLY A 476 -17.96 6.84 4.89
N THR A 477 -17.06 7.08 5.84
CA THR A 477 -17.33 7.93 7.01
C THR A 477 -17.55 9.40 6.65
N THR A 478 -16.83 9.93 5.64
CA THR A 478 -16.99 11.32 5.16
C THR A 478 -18.38 11.51 4.55
N VAL A 479 -18.78 10.58 3.69
CA VAL A 479 -20.11 10.58 3.06
C VAL A 479 -21.21 10.41 4.11
N PHE A 480 -21.04 9.48 5.06
CA PHE A 480 -21.98 9.26 6.15
C PHE A 480 -22.18 10.53 6.99
N VAL A 481 -21.09 11.19 7.41
CA VAL A 481 -21.17 12.43 8.20
C VAL A 481 -21.89 13.53 7.42
N ALA A 482 -21.59 13.70 6.13
CA ALA A 482 -22.26 14.68 5.29
C ALA A 482 -23.76 14.39 5.16
N LEU A 483 -24.15 13.14 4.88
CA LEU A 483 -25.55 12.72 4.77
C LEU A 483 -26.33 12.95 6.08
N VAL A 484 -25.79 12.53 7.22
CA VAL A 484 -26.43 12.72 8.52
C VAL A 484 -26.54 14.21 8.85
N THR A 485 -25.53 15.02 8.54
CA THR A 485 -25.57 16.47 8.74
C THR A 485 -26.66 17.11 7.87
N THR A 486 -26.74 16.75 6.60
CA THR A 486 -27.77 17.26 5.68
C THR A 486 -29.18 16.87 6.16
N LEU A 487 -29.38 15.61 6.59
CA LEU A 487 -30.67 15.17 7.14
C LEU A 487 -31.04 15.88 8.45
N ASN A 488 -30.04 16.18 9.31
CA ASN A 488 -30.28 16.92 10.54
C ASN A 488 -30.57 18.40 10.26
N ALA A 489 -29.89 19.02 9.31
CA ALA A 489 -30.20 20.38 8.86
C ALA A 489 -31.61 20.48 8.30
N ALA A 490 -32.06 19.51 7.49
CA ALA A 490 -33.46 19.45 7.00
C ALA A 490 -34.50 19.23 8.12
N ARG A 491 -34.07 18.79 9.30
CA ARG A 491 -34.89 18.60 10.51
C ARG A 491 -34.72 19.74 11.52
N GLU A 492 -34.03 20.82 11.15
CA GLU A 492 -33.73 21.97 12.04
C GLU A 492 -33.02 21.59 13.34
N LYS A 493 -32.16 20.53 13.31
CA LYS A 493 -31.39 20.11 14.46
C LYS A 493 -29.99 20.74 14.44
N ASP A 494 -29.65 21.47 15.48
CA ASP A 494 -28.34 22.14 15.60
C ASP A 494 -27.16 21.17 15.77
N LYS A 495 -27.41 19.96 16.29
CA LYS A 495 -26.36 19.00 16.66
C LYS A 495 -26.47 17.72 15.84
N VAL A 496 -25.31 17.23 15.42
CA VAL A 496 -25.20 15.94 14.72
C VAL A 496 -24.82 14.86 15.73
N GLU A 497 -25.77 14.01 16.05
CA GLU A 497 -25.60 12.95 17.03
C GLU A 497 -25.71 11.58 16.41
N VAL A 498 -24.77 10.67 16.78
CA VAL A 498 -24.76 9.27 16.40
C VAL A 498 -24.55 8.41 17.65
N ARG A 499 -25.46 7.51 17.94
CA ARG A 499 -25.38 6.63 19.13
C ARG A 499 -25.16 7.39 20.45
N LYS A 500 -25.91 8.45 20.69
CA LYS A 500 -25.80 9.31 21.88
C LYS A 500 -24.41 9.98 22.01
N ARG A 501 -23.73 10.25 20.90
CA ARG A 501 -22.48 11.02 20.84
C ARG A 501 -22.59 12.10 19.78
N GLU A 502 -22.17 13.30 20.11
CA GLU A 502 -22.08 14.43 19.21
C GLU A 502 -20.84 14.33 18.34
N ILE A 503 -20.99 14.57 17.01
CA ILE A 503 -19.89 14.67 16.05
C ILE A 503 -19.30 16.08 16.15
N ALA A 504 -18.00 16.18 16.32
CA ALA A 504 -17.32 17.47 16.45
C ALA A 504 -17.54 18.35 15.20
N PRO A 505 -17.86 19.66 15.37
CA PRO A 505 -18.09 20.59 14.26
C PRO A 505 -16.92 20.67 13.25
N PHE A 506 -15.69 20.49 13.74
CA PHE A 506 -14.51 20.42 12.88
C PHE A 506 -14.57 19.24 11.91
N ALA A 507 -15.03 18.07 12.34
CA ALA A 507 -15.14 16.89 11.48
C ALA A 507 -16.20 17.11 10.37
N ILE A 508 -17.30 17.79 10.70
CA ILE A 508 -18.37 18.13 9.74
C ILE A 508 -17.82 19.07 8.65
N ARG A 509 -17.19 20.18 9.05
CA ARG A 509 -16.59 21.14 8.09
C ARG A 509 -15.56 20.47 7.19
N ARG A 510 -14.72 19.59 7.75
CA ARG A 510 -13.72 18.83 7.01
C ARG A 510 -14.37 17.87 6.02
N ALA A 511 -15.47 17.22 6.36
CA ALA A 511 -16.20 16.31 5.47
C ALA A 511 -16.73 17.04 4.23
N PHE A 512 -17.39 18.17 4.41
CA PHE A 512 -17.88 18.99 3.29
C PHE A 512 -16.74 19.54 2.43
N ALA A 513 -15.64 20.01 3.04
CA ALA A 513 -14.47 20.48 2.30
C ALA A 513 -13.86 19.37 1.42
N ILE A 514 -13.74 18.14 1.93
CA ILE A 514 -13.24 17.00 1.15
C ILE A 514 -14.17 16.68 -0.03
N ILE A 515 -15.49 16.67 0.18
CA ILE A 515 -16.47 16.38 -0.87
C ILE A 515 -16.42 17.47 -1.98
N MET A 516 -16.40 18.74 -1.60
CA MET A 516 -16.28 19.85 -2.55
C MET A 516 -15.00 19.75 -3.39
N MET A 517 -13.87 19.52 -2.74
CA MET A 517 -12.59 19.39 -3.42
C MET A 517 -12.56 18.17 -4.34
N TYR A 518 -13.20 17.06 -3.96
CA TYR A 518 -13.30 15.86 -4.78
C TYR A 518 -14.04 16.16 -6.10
N PHE A 519 -15.23 16.73 -6.01
CA PHE A 519 -16.02 17.06 -7.21
C PHE A 519 -15.37 18.15 -8.06
N MET A 520 -14.71 19.13 -7.44
CA MET A 520 -13.92 20.13 -8.16
C MET A 520 -12.77 19.48 -8.95
N TRP A 521 -12.06 18.53 -8.36
CA TRP A 521 -11.00 17.80 -9.07
C TRP A 521 -11.57 16.97 -10.23
N VAL A 522 -12.67 16.25 -10.02
CA VAL A 522 -13.38 15.51 -11.08
C VAL A 522 -13.74 16.43 -12.24
N ALA A 523 -14.34 17.58 -11.94
CA ALA A 523 -14.74 18.55 -12.98
C ALA A 523 -13.53 19.06 -13.77
N ILE A 524 -12.46 19.49 -13.09
CA ILE A 524 -11.25 20.02 -13.74
C ILE A 524 -10.57 18.93 -14.57
N ALA A 525 -10.36 17.74 -14.01
CA ALA A 525 -9.69 16.66 -14.72
C ALA A 525 -10.49 16.19 -15.94
N THR A 526 -11.82 16.06 -15.82
CA THR A 526 -12.66 15.70 -16.96
C THR A 526 -12.66 16.79 -18.03
N TRP A 527 -12.69 18.06 -17.63
CA TRP A 527 -12.62 19.19 -18.56
C TRP A 527 -11.29 19.22 -19.34
N VAL A 528 -10.16 19.06 -18.64
CA VAL A 528 -8.85 19.01 -19.30
C VAL A 528 -8.74 17.78 -20.21
N LEU A 529 -9.26 16.61 -19.77
CA LEU A 529 -9.26 15.39 -20.58
C LEU A 529 -10.12 15.56 -21.84
N SER A 530 -11.28 16.19 -21.75
CA SER A 530 -12.15 16.44 -22.91
C SER A 530 -11.50 17.33 -23.98
N TYR A 531 -10.54 18.17 -23.60
CA TYR A 531 -9.75 18.96 -24.52
C TYR A 531 -8.63 18.14 -25.21
N THR A 532 -8.00 17.21 -24.48
CA THR A 532 -6.91 16.39 -25.00
C THR A 532 -7.39 15.19 -25.81
N GLU A 533 -8.51 14.58 -25.43
CA GLU A 533 -9.08 13.38 -26.03
C GLU A 533 -10.24 13.74 -26.98
N LYS A 534 -9.88 14.27 -28.15
CA LYS A 534 -10.88 14.74 -29.13
C LYS A 534 -11.73 13.57 -29.66
N GLY A 535 -13.04 13.69 -29.56
CA GLY A 535 -14.00 12.70 -30.05
C GLY A 535 -14.39 11.62 -29.02
N ALA A 536 -13.83 11.64 -27.83
CA ALA A 536 -14.22 10.73 -26.75
C ALA A 536 -15.61 11.08 -26.18
N PRO A 537 -16.45 10.07 -25.87
CA PRO A 537 -17.71 10.33 -25.17
C PRO A 537 -17.43 10.93 -23.79
N LEU A 538 -18.10 12.02 -23.44
CA LEU A 538 -17.89 12.70 -22.15
C LEU A 538 -18.14 11.77 -20.96
N PHE A 539 -19.11 10.86 -21.05
CA PHE A 539 -19.42 9.89 -20.01
C PHE A 539 -18.24 8.93 -19.78
N SER A 540 -17.57 8.44 -20.84
CA SER A 540 -16.40 7.58 -20.70
C SER A 540 -15.25 8.30 -20.02
N LEU A 541 -14.99 9.57 -20.40
CA LEU A 541 -13.95 10.38 -19.74
C LEU A 541 -14.27 10.64 -18.27
N LEU A 542 -15.51 10.94 -17.93
CA LEU A 542 -15.96 11.12 -16.55
C LEU A 542 -15.78 9.83 -15.75
N PHE A 543 -16.13 8.69 -16.32
CA PHE A 543 -16.00 7.38 -15.70
C PHE A 543 -14.52 7.06 -15.39
N GLU A 544 -13.60 7.28 -16.36
CA GLU A 544 -12.15 7.10 -16.18
C GLU A 544 -11.60 8.02 -15.07
N VAL A 545 -11.99 9.30 -15.07
CA VAL A 545 -11.53 10.25 -14.03
C VAL A 545 -12.02 9.86 -12.64
N VAL A 546 -13.30 9.47 -12.52
CA VAL A 546 -13.87 9.03 -11.22
C VAL A 546 -13.20 7.74 -10.78
N SER A 547 -12.98 6.80 -11.68
CA SER A 547 -12.27 5.54 -11.42
C SER A 547 -10.81 5.81 -10.96
N ALA A 548 -10.10 6.70 -11.64
CA ALA A 548 -8.74 7.10 -11.29
C ALA A 548 -8.67 7.81 -9.93
N LEU A 549 -9.54 8.80 -9.68
CA LEU A 549 -9.53 9.59 -8.45
C LEU A 549 -9.98 8.76 -7.24
N SER A 550 -10.94 7.87 -7.43
CA SER A 550 -11.39 6.94 -6.39
C SER A 550 -10.46 5.73 -6.25
N THR A 551 -9.44 5.59 -7.12
CA THR A 551 -8.54 4.43 -7.19
C THR A 551 -9.33 3.11 -7.26
N VAL A 552 -10.23 2.99 -8.24
CA VAL A 552 -11.12 1.83 -8.42
C VAL A 552 -10.60 0.85 -9.46
N GLY A 553 -10.23 1.36 -10.65
CA GLY A 553 -9.64 0.53 -11.71
C GLY A 553 -10.61 0.01 -12.76
N LEU A 554 -11.91 0.24 -12.62
CA LEU A 554 -12.88 -0.09 -13.67
C LEU A 554 -12.79 0.93 -14.80
N SER A 555 -12.84 0.48 -16.04
CA SER A 555 -12.80 1.28 -17.26
C SER A 555 -13.92 0.84 -18.20
N ILE A 556 -14.50 1.78 -18.94
CA ILE A 556 -15.39 1.49 -20.08
C ILE A 556 -14.50 1.40 -21.36
N ASP A 557 -13.43 0.64 -21.27
CA ASP A 557 -12.48 0.32 -22.34
C ASP A 557 -11.83 1.55 -23.01
N TYR A 558 -11.81 2.70 -22.36
CA TYR A 558 -11.20 3.92 -22.90
C TYR A 558 -9.73 4.12 -22.49
N THR A 559 -9.30 3.56 -21.35
CA THR A 559 -7.91 3.72 -20.82
C THR A 559 -6.82 3.35 -21.83
N PRO A 560 -6.91 2.26 -22.63
CA PRO A 560 -5.89 1.91 -23.62
C PRO A 560 -5.76 2.95 -24.75
N HIS A 561 -6.83 3.67 -25.05
CA HIS A 561 -6.91 4.65 -26.17
C HIS A 561 -6.45 6.06 -25.79
N LEU A 562 -6.08 6.29 -24.51
CA LEU A 562 -5.63 7.60 -24.04
C LEU A 562 -4.36 8.08 -24.76
N THR A 563 -4.35 9.35 -25.13
CA THR A 563 -3.14 10.03 -25.62
C THR A 563 -2.06 10.08 -24.52
N PRO A 564 -0.78 10.30 -24.85
CA PRO A 564 0.28 10.44 -23.85
C PRO A 564 -0.03 11.54 -22.82
N ILE A 565 -0.69 12.63 -23.21
CA ILE A 565 -1.09 13.71 -22.29
C ILE A 565 -2.24 13.24 -21.41
N GLY A 566 -3.23 12.54 -21.97
CA GLY A 566 -4.33 11.94 -21.19
C GLY A 566 -3.82 10.95 -20.16
N LYS A 567 -2.84 10.10 -20.51
CA LYS A 567 -2.18 9.19 -19.56
C LYS A 567 -1.56 9.95 -18.39
N ILE A 568 -0.88 11.08 -18.61
CA ILE A 568 -0.28 11.91 -17.55
C ILE A 568 -1.37 12.51 -16.63
N ILE A 569 -2.50 12.95 -17.20
CA ILE A 569 -3.62 13.49 -16.43
C ILE A 569 -4.21 12.41 -15.52
N ILE A 570 -4.43 11.20 -16.03
CA ILE A 570 -4.93 10.07 -15.24
C ILE A 570 -3.90 9.62 -14.19
N ILE A 571 -2.60 9.56 -14.52
CA ILE A 571 -1.51 9.29 -13.55
C ILE A 571 -1.57 10.28 -12.38
N SER A 572 -1.68 11.57 -12.69
CA SER A 572 -1.77 12.62 -11.67
C SER A 572 -3.04 12.46 -10.82
N THR A 573 -4.17 12.11 -11.44
CA THR A 573 -5.45 11.89 -10.77
C THR A 573 -5.41 10.68 -9.84
N MET A 574 -4.80 9.56 -10.27
CA MET A 574 -4.58 8.37 -9.41
C MET A 574 -3.73 8.72 -8.18
N LEU A 575 -2.65 9.50 -8.36
CA LEU A 575 -1.78 9.92 -7.28
C LEU A 575 -2.53 10.80 -6.25
N VAL A 576 -3.30 11.78 -6.73
CA VAL A 576 -4.13 12.64 -5.88
C VAL A 576 -5.21 11.83 -5.15
N GLY A 577 -5.85 10.90 -5.83
CA GLY A 577 -6.84 9.99 -5.24
C GLY A 577 -6.25 9.15 -4.11
N ARG A 578 -5.05 8.63 -4.30
CA ARG A 578 -4.35 7.79 -3.32
C ARG A 578 -3.95 8.53 -2.05
N ILE A 579 -3.41 9.73 -2.19
CA ILE A 579 -2.99 10.58 -1.06
C ILE A 579 -4.21 11.21 -0.38
N GLY A 580 -5.25 11.44 -1.13
CA GLY A 580 -6.45 12.19 -0.76
C GLY A 580 -6.33 13.67 -1.12
N VAL A 581 -7.38 14.20 -1.78
CA VAL A 581 -7.40 15.55 -2.37
C VAL A 581 -7.01 16.64 -1.36
N LEU A 582 -7.57 16.56 -0.14
CA LEU A 582 -7.25 17.52 0.92
C LEU A 582 -5.78 17.45 1.37
N ALA A 583 -5.24 16.23 1.57
CA ALA A 583 -3.85 16.05 1.99
C ALA A 583 -2.87 16.50 0.91
N PHE A 584 -3.22 16.28 -0.37
CA PHE A 584 -2.47 16.76 -1.51
C PHE A 584 -2.35 18.29 -1.50
N LEU A 585 -3.47 19.01 -1.38
CA LEU A 585 -3.47 20.48 -1.35
C LEU A 585 -2.74 21.04 -0.14
N VAL A 586 -2.92 20.46 1.06
CA VAL A 586 -2.20 20.88 2.28
C VAL A 586 -0.68 20.73 2.13
N SER A 587 -0.19 19.80 1.30
CA SER A 587 1.24 19.63 1.05
C SER A 587 1.90 20.89 0.45
N PHE A 588 1.15 21.67 -0.32
CA PHE A 588 1.64 22.90 -0.97
C PHE A 588 1.28 24.19 -0.22
N CYS A 589 0.24 24.18 0.63
CA CYS A 589 -0.17 25.37 1.38
C CYS A 589 0.81 25.67 2.53
N LYS A 590 1.10 26.94 2.79
CA LYS A 590 1.85 27.37 3.99
C LYS A 590 1.02 27.11 5.24
N GLU A 591 1.66 26.69 6.33
CA GLU A 591 0.99 26.56 7.62
C GLU A 591 0.49 27.94 8.09
N TYR A 592 -0.81 28.00 8.40
CA TYR A 592 -1.40 29.20 8.98
C TYR A 592 -1.11 29.22 10.48
N THR A 593 -0.35 30.22 10.94
CA THR A 593 -0.18 30.48 12.38
C THR A 593 -1.52 30.94 12.94
N LYS A 594 -2.06 30.21 13.92
CA LYS A 594 -3.24 30.64 14.65
C LYS A 594 -3.03 32.04 15.19
N LYS A 595 -3.90 32.97 14.81
CA LYS A 595 -3.97 34.28 15.41
C LYS A 595 -4.82 34.21 16.67
N ASP A 596 -4.39 34.85 17.75
CA ASP A 596 -5.10 34.83 19.04
C ASP A 596 -6.31 35.78 19.11
N TYR A 597 -6.83 36.18 17.97
CA TYR A 597 -8.01 37.04 17.87
C TYR A 597 -9.06 36.46 16.93
N THR A 598 -10.34 36.74 17.20
CA THR A 598 -11.50 36.39 16.38
C THR A 598 -12.15 37.66 15.87
N TYR A 599 -12.55 37.66 14.58
CA TYR A 599 -13.36 38.75 14.02
C TYR A 599 -14.83 38.62 14.45
N PRO A 600 -15.60 39.75 14.51
CA PRO A 600 -17.04 39.70 14.68
C PRO A 600 -17.69 38.77 13.66
N GLN A 601 -18.77 38.11 14.07
CA GLN A 601 -19.55 37.26 13.19
C GLN A 601 -20.57 38.09 12.44
N GLU A 602 -20.71 37.87 11.14
CA GLU A 602 -21.70 38.51 10.29
C GLU A 602 -22.58 37.45 9.62
N ASN A 603 -23.88 37.68 9.58
CA ASN A 603 -24.82 36.75 8.97
C ASN A 603 -24.90 37.02 7.46
N ILE A 604 -24.68 36.00 6.65
CA ILE A 604 -24.82 36.02 5.20
C ILE A 604 -26.15 35.36 4.87
N LEU A 605 -26.99 36.03 4.08
CA LEU A 605 -28.22 35.47 3.54
C LEU A 605 -27.87 34.32 2.58
N MET A 606 -28.43 33.11 2.81
CA MET A 606 -28.29 31.94 1.95
C MET A 606 -29.63 31.52 1.39
#